data_9fa1fd0436c232c867cf30f8039e22de
#
_entry.id   9fa1fd0436c232c867cf30f8039e22de
#
_cell.length_a   1.000
_cell.length_b   1.000
_cell.length_c   1.000
_cell.angle_alpha   90.00
_cell.angle_beta   90.00
_cell.angle_gamma   90.00
#
_symmetry.space_group_name_H-M   'P 1'
#
loop_
_entity.id
_entity.type
_entity.pdbx_description
1 polymer ?
#
loop_
_entity_poly.entity_id
_entity_poly.type
_entity_poly.pdbx_seq_one_letter_code
_entity_poly.pdbx_strand_id
1 'polypeptide(L)'
;MGASKRCCEIYVYEKSLKSKHTKFSAVRFGNVLNSNGSVIPLFKKQIENGVVTVTDKDVTRFFMTIPQAVELVLMSLTIANGGEIFVFDMGGAVRILDVAEKVIKDGGKVPYKDVKIEFTGLRKGDKLHEKLFFDFEQPQKTRYKKILRVNGSSIENFAEMLDKLYEKAYKNDSDGVHEIIMKMTNS
;
A
#
# COMPACT_ATOMS: atom_id res chain seq x y z
N MET A 1 -5.65 -6.32 4.58
CA MET A 1 -4.30 -5.81 4.23
C MET A 1 -4.12 -4.32 4.56
N GLY A 2 -5.02 -3.41 4.19
CA GLY A 2 -4.89 -1.98 4.54
C GLY A 2 -4.87 -1.72 6.05
N ALA A 3 -5.77 -2.34 6.79
CA ALA A 3 -5.85 -2.22 8.25
C ALA A 3 -4.57 -2.75 8.94
N SER A 4 -4.03 -3.90 8.52
CA SER A 4 -2.78 -4.43 9.11
C SER A 4 -1.59 -3.49 8.87
N LYS A 5 -1.49 -2.85 7.70
CA LYS A 5 -0.45 -1.84 7.44
C LYS A 5 -0.63 -0.60 8.31
N ARG A 6 -1.88 -0.16 8.51
CA ARG A 6 -2.16 0.95 9.43
C ARG A 6 -1.76 0.62 10.87
N CYS A 7 -2.05 -0.60 11.32
CA CYS A 7 -1.60 -1.09 12.63
C CYS A 7 -0.06 -1.03 12.75
N CYS A 8 0.68 -1.40 11.70
CA CYS A 8 2.14 -1.28 11.66
C CYS A 8 2.62 0.19 11.74
N GLU A 9 1.93 1.13 11.08
CA GLU A 9 2.26 2.56 11.20
C GLU A 9 2.09 3.07 12.63
N ILE A 10 0.98 2.71 13.29
CA ILE A 10 0.74 3.03 14.71
C ILE A 10 1.85 2.43 15.58
N TYR A 11 2.21 1.16 15.35
CA TYR A 11 3.30 0.52 16.08
C TYR A 11 4.64 1.24 15.92
N VAL A 12 5.00 1.63 14.71
CA VAL A 12 6.23 2.39 14.42
C VAL A 12 6.21 3.74 15.13
N TYR A 13 5.07 4.42 15.13
CA TYR A 13 4.89 5.68 15.83
C TYR A 13 5.05 5.51 17.34
N GLU A 14 4.40 4.53 17.95
CA GLU A 14 4.55 4.21 19.39
C GLU A 14 6.01 3.89 19.78
N LYS A 15 6.73 3.20 18.90
CA LYS A 15 8.16 2.96 19.10
C LYS A 15 8.98 4.26 19.03
N SER A 16 8.58 5.19 18.14
CA SER A 16 9.26 6.49 18.02
C SER A 16 9.14 7.31 19.29
N LEU A 17 7.98 7.28 19.96
CA LEU A 17 7.75 8.02 21.21
C LEU A 17 8.62 7.52 22.38
N LYS A 18 8.96 6.23 22.38
CA LYS A 18 9.72 5.57 23.45
C LYS A 18 11.23 5.54 23.19
N SER A 19 11.65 5.77 21.97
CA SER A 19 13.06 5.65 21.58
C SER A 19 13.83 6.94 21.84
N LYS A 20 14.99 6.83 22.52
CA LYS A 20 15.89 7.95 22.78
C LYS A 20 17.02 8.06 21.74
N HIS A 21 17.34 6.97 21.05
CA HIS A 21 18.54 6.87 20.21
C HIS A 21 18.22 6.58 18.75
N THR A 22 17.09 5.94 18.46
CA THR A 22 16.68 5.57 17.10
C THR A 22 15.49 6.39 16.66
N LYS A 23 15.58 6.99 15.48
CA LYS A 23 14.45 7.66 14.84
C LYS A 23 13.67 6.65 14.01
N PHE A 24 12.42 6.43 14.39
CA PHE A 24 11.50 5.56 13.65
C PHE A 24 10.56 6.42 12.81
N SER A 25 10.46 6.12 11.53
CA SER A 25 9.53 6.76 10.60
C SER A 25 9.00 5.72 9.64
N ALA A 26 7.85 5.96 9.06
CA ALA A 26 7.26 5.08 8.05
C ALA A 26 7.23 5.78 6.69
N VAL A 27 7.17 4.99 5.62
CA VAL A 27 6.95 5.49 4.25
C VAL A 27 5.71 4.86 3.67
N ARG A 28 4.94 5.63 2.92
CA ARG A 28 3.73 5.23 2.22
C ARG A 28 3.88 5.51 0.74
N PHE A 29 3.77 4.48 -0.07
CA PHE A 29 3.72 4.58 -1.52
C PHE A 29 2.87 3.43 -2.09
N GLY A 30 2.43 3.58 -3.35
CA GLY A 30 1.59 2.57 -4.00
C GLY A 30 2.38 1.43 -4.59
N ASN A 31 1.92 0.94 -5.72
CA ASN A 31 2.48 -0.24 -6.36
C ASN A 31 3.83 0.07 -7.00
N VAL A 32 4.78 -0.82 -6.83
CA VAL A 32 6.09 -0.72 -7.49
C VAL A 32 6.10 -1.62 -8.72
N LEU A 33 6.34 -1.02 -9.89
CA LEU A 33 6.38 -1.73 -11.16
C LEU A 33 7.46 -2.82 -11.16
N ASN A 34 7.13 -3.97 -11.72
CA ASN A 34 8.02 -5.14 -11.83
C ASN A 34 8.53 -5.70 -10.51
N SER A 35 7.92 -5.37 -9.37
CA SER A 35 8.20 -6.06 -8.12
C SER A 35 7.67 -7.50 -8.16
N ASN A 36 8.26 -8.40 -7.35
CA ASN A 36 7.81 -9.79 -7.27
C ASN A 36 6.32 -9.87 -6.88
N GLY A 37 5.54 -10.65 -7.63
CA GLY A 37 4.11 -10.80 -7.44
C GLY A 37 3.28 -9.58 -7.87
N SER A 38 3.89 -8.59 -8.55
CA SER A 38 3.16 -7.44 -9.06
C SER A 38 2.34 -7.77 -10.30
N VAL A 39 1.43 -6.87 -10.65
CA VAL A 39 0.42 -7.06 -11.71
C VAL A 39 1.02 -7.28 -13.09
N ILE A 40 2.14 -6.64 -13.43
CA ILE A 40 2.77 -6.76 -14.76
C ILE A 40 3.35 -8.16 -15.00
N PRO A 41 4.17 -8.75 -14.12
CA PRO A 41 4.59 -10.16 -14.24
C PRO A 41 3.41 -11.14 -14.30
N LEU A 42 2.36 -10.89 -13.50
CA LEU A 42 1.15 -11.70 -13.52
C LEU A 42 0.47 -11.64 -14.92
N PHE A 43 0.27 -10.45 -15.46
CA PHE A 43 -0.34 -10.28 -16.77
C PHE A 43 0.50 -10.94 -17.88
N LYS A 44 1.83 -10.81 -17.86
CA LYS A 44 2.71 -11.49 -18.82
C LYS A 44 2.49 -12.99 -18.81
N LYS A 45 2.43 -13.62 -17.63
CA LYS A 45 2.14 -15.05 -17.49
C LYS A 45 0.73 -15.41 -17.97
N GLN A 46 -0.27 -14.57 -17.70
CA GLN A 46 -1.65 -14.79 -18.10
C GLN A 46 -1.84 -14.66 -19.63
N ILE A 47 -1.10 -13.78 -20.27
CA ILE A 47 -1.10 -13.60 -21.75
C ILE A 47 -0.66 -14.88 -22.47
N GLU A 48 0.24 -15.66 -21.91
CA GLU A 48 0.66 -16.96 -22.45
C GLU A 48 -0.52 -17.94 -22.54
N ASN A 49 -1.45 -17.85 -21.57
CA ASN A 49 -2.67 -18.66 -21.52
C ASN A 49 -3.85 -18.05 -22.30
N GLY A 50 -3.66 -16.92 -22.98
CA GLY A 50 -4.69 -16.26 -23.79
C GLY A 50 -5.77 -15.51 -23.01
N VAL A 51 -5.68 -15.41 -21.68
CA VAL A 51 -6.67 -14.73 -20.82
C VAL A 51 -5.96 -13.91 -19.77
N VAL A 52 -6.36 -12.64 -19.63
CA VAL A 52 -5.91 -11.74 -18.56
C VAL A 52 -7.09 -11.41 -17.64
N THR A 53 -6.90 -11.48 -16.34
CA THR A 53 -7.95 -11.18 -15.35
C THR A 53 -7.73 -9.81 -14.71
N VAL A 54 -8.77 -8.98 -14.71
CA VAL A 54 -8.81 -7.67 -14.03
C VAL A 54 -9.97 -7.68 -13.04
N THR A 55 -9.80 -7.12 -11.86
CA THR A 55 -10.84 -7.14 -10.82
C THR A 55 -12.08 -6.34 -11.25
N ASP A 56 -11.87 -5.13 -11.76
CA ASP A 56 -12.94 -4.26 -12.23
C ASP A 56 -12.39 -3.27 -13.27
N LYS A 57 -13.24 -2.81 -14.19
CA LYS A 57 -12.85 -1.88 -15.26
C LYS A 57 -12.37 -0.52 -14.76
N ASP A 58 -12.86 -0.09 -13.61
CA ASP A 58 -12.61 1.25 -13.03
C ASP A 58 -11.57 1.22 -11.90
N VAL A 59 -11.00 0.06 -11.58
CA VAL A 59 -9.95 -0.04 -10.56
C VAL A 59 -8.73 0.76 -10.97
N THR A 60 -8.33 1.68 -10.09
CA THR A 60 -7.11 2.48 -10.28
C THR A 60 -6.08 2.22 -9.19
N ARG A 61 -4.80 2.33 -9.55
CA ARG A 61 -3.67 2.21 -8.63
C ARG A 61 -2.62 3.25 -8.96
N PHE A 62 -1.85 3.63 -7.93
CA PHE A 62 -0.67 4.44 -8.11
C PHE A 62 0.53 3.55 -8.39
N PHE A 63 1.39 3.97 -9.33
CA PHE A 63 2.58 3.23 -9.71
C PHE A 63 3.83 4.08 -9.64
N MET A 64 4.94 3.43 -9.27
CA MET A 64 6.28 3.98 -9.39
C MET A 64 7.29 2.89 -9.76
N THR A 65 8.46 3.29 -10.23
CA THR A 65 9.55 2.34 -10.51
C THR A 65 10.34 2.02 -9.24
N ILE A 66 11.06 0.89 -9.23
CA ILE A 66 11.96 0.52 -8.12
C ILE A 66 12.99 1.62 -7.83
N PRO A 67 13.72 2.18 -8.84
CA PRO A 67 14.65 3.27 -8.59
C PRO A 67 14.01 4.49 -7.94
N GLN A 68 12.82 4.90 -8.40
CA GLN A 68 12.08 6.02 -7.80
C GLN A 68 11.73 5.74 -6.33
N ALA A 69 11.25 4.53 -6.01
CA ALA A 69 10.92 4.17 -4.63
C ALA A 69 12.17 4.23 -3.74
N VAL A 70 13.29 3.67 -4.19
CA VAL A 70 14.57 3.68 -3.46
C VAL A 70 15.07 5.11 -3.23
N GLU A 71 15.08 5.94 -4.29
CA GLU A 71 15.48 7.34 -4.19
C GLU A 71 14.66 8.09 -3.13
N LEU A 72 13.33 7.99 -3.17
CA LEU A 72 12.46 8.68 -2.24
C LEU A 72 12.60 8.17 -0.80
N VAL A 73 12.85 6.87 -0.60
CA VAL A 73 13.18 6.31 0.72
C VAL A 73 14.48 6.92 1.25
N LEU A 74 15.54 6.94 0.46
CA LEU A 74 16.82 7.54 0.86
C LEU A 74 16.69 9.04 1.16
N MET A 75 15.91 9.78 0.33
CA MET A 75 15.63 11.19 0.58
C MET A 75 14.85 11.39 1.89
N SER A 76 13.88 10.53 2.21
CA SER A 76 13.10 10.64 3.44
C SER A 76 13.98 10.47 4.69
N LEU A 77 15.00 9.63 4.65
CA LEU A 77 15.96 9.46 5.74
C LEU A 77 16.68 10.78 6.09
N THR A 78 16.95 11.64 5.10
CA THR A 78 17.65 12.91 5.32
C THR A 78 16.80 13.98 6.02
N ILE A 79 15.48 13.75 6.14
CA ILE A 79 14.53 14.69 6.75
C ILE A 79 13.75 14.07 7.92
N ALA A 80 13.98 12.81 8.22
CA ALA A 80 13.30 12.10 9.30
C ALA A 80 13.81 12.58 10.66
N ASN A 81 12.88 12.93 11.55
CA ASN A 81 13.14 13.29 12.94
C ASN A 81 12.59 12.27 13.93
N GLY A 82 11.68 11.40 13.48
CA GLY A 82 11.00 10.35 14.22
C GLY A 82 9.51 10.63 14.39
N GLY A 83 8.69 9.61 14.19
CA GLY A 83 7.23 9.69 14.31
C GLY A 83 6.50 10.14 13.05
N GLU A 84 7.22 10.51 11.99
CA GLU A 84 6.58 10.91 10.73
C GLU A 84 6.22 9.70 9.86
N ILE A 85 5.19 9.89 9.06
CA ILE A 85 4.87 9.04 7.92
C ILE A 85 5.11 9.87 6.66
N PHE A 86 6.06 9.45 5.83
CA PHE A 86 6.33 10.09 4.55
C PHE A 86 5.46 9.45 3.47
N VAL A 87 4.74 10.27 2.74
CA VAL A 87 3.84 9.84 1.66
C VAL A 87 4.41 10.34 0.34
N PHE A 88 4.65 9.40 -0.58
CA PHE A 88 5.28 9.74 -1.85
C PHE A 88 4.23 10.14 -2.87
N ASP A 89 4.46 11.28 -3.51
CA ASP A 89 3.67 11.73 -4.65
C ASP A 89 4.07 10.89 -5.88
N MET A 90 3.13 10.09 -6.34
CA MET A 90 3.29 9.18 -7.48
C MET A 90 2.61 9.68 -8.75
N GLY A 91 2.10 10.93 -8.72
CA GLY A 91 1.33 11.49 -9.82
C GLY A 91 -0.09 10.94 -9.90
N GLY A 92 -0.63 10.81 -11.10
CA GLY A 92 -1.99 10.32 -11.33
C GLY A 92 -2.14 8.81 -11.11
N ALA A 93 -3.30 8.40 -10.60
CA ALA A 93 -3.65 6.99 -10.55
C ALA A 93 -3.93 6.45 -11.95
N VAL A 94 -3.51 5.24 -12.24
CA VAL A 94 -3.65 4.57 -13.55
C VAL A 94 -4.65 3.43 -13.42
N ARG A 95 -5.54 3.28 -14.40
CA ARG A 95 -6.48 2.15 -14.44
C ARG A 95 -5.73 0.85 -14.71
N ILE A 96 -6.06 -0.17 -13.94
CA ILE A 96 -5.46 -1.51 -14.11
C ILE A 96 -5.80 -2.10 -15.48
N LEU A 97 -6.99 -1.80 -16.00
CA LEU A 97 -7.37 -2.18 -17.36
C LEU A 97 -6.43 -1.60 -18.41
N ASP A 98 -6.07 -0.32 -18.33
CA ASP A 98 -5.14 0.31 -19.28
C ASP A 98 -3.74 -0.33 -19.21
N VAL A 99 -3.32 -0.72 -18.00
CA VAL A 99 -2.06 -1.48 -17.80
C VAL A 99 -2.14 -2.84 -18.47
N ALA A 100 -3.25 -3.57 -18.31
CA ALA A 100 -3.45 -4.87 -18.94
C ALA A 100 -3.41 -4.77 -20.47
N GLU A 101 -4.17 -3.84 -21.05
CA GLU A 101 -4.19 -3.61 -22.51
C GLU A 101 -2.80 -3.23 -23.05
N LYS A 102 -2.07 -2.38 -22.31
CA LYS A 102 -0.71 -2.01 -22.69
C LYS A 102 0.23 -3.21 -22.68
N VAL A 103 0.22 -4.03 -21.63
CA VAL A 103 1.08 -5.22 -21.53
C VAL A 103 0.77 -6.23 -22.63
N ILE A 104 -0.51 -6.40 -23.02
CA ILE A 104 -0.92 -7.25 -24.15
C ILE A 104 -0.33 -6.71 -25.46
N LYS A 105 -0.47 -5.39 -25.71
CA LYS A 105 0.07 -4.75 -26.91
C LYS A 105 1.60 -4.81 -26.99
N ASP A 106 2.27 -4.57 -25.85
CA ASP A 106 3.74 -4.65 -25.74
C ASP A 106 4.24 -6.10 -26.01
N GLY A 107 3.39 -7.10 -25.77
CA GLY A 107 3.62 -8.52 -26.14
C GLY A 107 3.28 -8.87 -27.59
N GLY A 108 2.98 -7.88 -28.45
CA GLY A 108 2.67 -8.09 -29.87
C GLY A 108 1.29 -8.68 -30.13
N LYS A 109 0.39 -8.69 -29.13
CA LYS A 109 -0.97 -9.23 -29.24
C LYS A 109 -2.03 -8.12 -29.20
N VAL A 110 -3.23 -8.42 -29.68
CA VAL A 110 -4.35 -7.48 -29.75
C VAL A 110 -5.31 -7.79 -28.59
N PRO A 111 -5.56 -6.82 -27.66
CA PRO A 111 -6.55 -6.99 -26.58
C PRO A 111 -7.93 -7.35 -27.15
N TYR A 112 -8.65 -8.19 -26.45
CA TYR A 112 -10.00 -8.70 -26.78
C TYR A 112 -10.07 -9.57 -28.03
N LYS A 113 -9.05 -9.61 -28.87
CA LYS A 113 -8.97 -10.46 -30.08
C LYS A 113 -8.08 -11.67 -29.84
N ASP A 114 -6.81 -11.43 -29.49
CA ASP A 114 -5.82 -12.49 -29.29
C ASP A 114 -5.72 -12.92 -27.82
N VAL A 115 -6.08 -12.01 -26.90
CA VAL A 115 -6.11 -12.24 -25.46
C VAL A 115 -7.41 -11.71 -24.88
N LYS A 116 -8.18 -12.57 -24.25
CA LYS A 116 -9.42 -12.22 -23.56
C LYS A 116 -9.11 -11.45 -22.28
N ILE A 117 -9.88 -10.40 -21.97
CA ILE A 117 -9.85 -9.73 -20.68
C ILE A 117 -11.12 -10.09 -19.92
N GLU A 118 -10.96 -10.71 -18.75
CA GLU A 118 -12.06 -11.12 -17.88
C GLU A 118 -12.10 -10.30 -16.62
N PHE A 119 -13.32 -9.89 -16.20
CA PHE A 119 -13.53 -9.17 -14.95
C PHE A 119 -13.96 -10.15 -13.87
N THR A 120 -13.17 -10.22 -12.78
CA THR A 120 -13.41 -11.18 -11.68
C THR A 120 -14.30 -10.65 -10.57
N GLY A 121 -14.58 -9.35 -10.57
CA GLY A 121 -15.26 -8.65 -9.47
C GLY A 121 -14.32 -8.29 -8.31
N LEU A 122 -14.72 -7.28 -7.55
CA LEU A 122 -14.01 -6.86 -6.33
C LEU A 122 -14.28 -7.87 -5.21
N ARG A 123 -13.24 -8.26 -4.48
CA ARG A 123 -13.37 -9.07 -3.26
C ARG A 123 -13.76 -8.20 -2.07
N LYS A 124 -14.28 -8.80 -1.02
CA LYS A 124 -14.55 -8.09 0.23
C LYS A 124 -13.26 -7.42 0.75
N GLY A 125 -13.30 -6.11 0.90
CA GLY A 125 -12.14 -5.31 1.34
C GLY A 125 -11.27 -4.76 0.21
N ASP A 126 -11.51 -5.11 -1.06
CA ASP A 126 -10.84 -4.47 -2.17
C ASP A 126 -11.36 -3.04 -2.36
N LYS A 127 -10.45 -2.12 -2.65
CA LYS A 127 -10.80 -0.72 -2.94
C LYS A 127 -10.80 -0.50 -4.45
N LEU A 128 -11.84 0.17 -4.97
CA LEU A 128 -11.88 0.60 -6.37
C LEU A 128 -10.75 1.60 -6.65
N HIS A 129 -10.59 2.58 -5.75
CA HIS A 129 -9.53 3.60 -5.80
C HIS A 129 -8.72 3.59 -4.52
N GLU A 130 -7.41 3.68 -4.62
CA GLU A 130 -6.53 3.84 -3.46
C GLU A 130 -6.51 5.30 -3.01
N LYS A 131 -6.50 5.52 -1.69
CA LYS A 131 -6.24 6.82 -1.07
C LYS A 131 -4.86 6.78 -0.43
N LEU A 132 -4.06 7.81 -0.68
CA LEU A 132 -2.73 7.98 -0.06
C LEU A 132 -2.83 8.51 1.36
N PHE A 133 -3.92 9.23 1.66
CA PHE A 133 -4.18 9.85 2.94
C PHE A 133 -5.52 9.39 3.50
N PHE A 134 -5.63 9.38 4.81
CA PHE A 134 -6.90 9.29 5.51
C PHE A 134 -7.56 10.67 5.58
N ASP A 135 -8.87 10.72 5.72
CA ASP A 135 -9.64 11.99 5.67
C ASP A 135 -9.30 12.93 6.85
N PHE A 136 -8.78 12.39 7.96
CA PHE A 136 -8.33 13.16 9.13
C PHE A 136 -6.86 13.62 9.04
N GLU A 137 -6.09 13.15 8.08
CA GLU A 137 -4.68 13.49 7.94
C GLU A 137 -4.51 14.84 7.24
N GLN A 138 -3.57 15.64 7.73
CA GLN A 138 -3.20 16.94 7.16
C GLN A 138 -1.79 16.86 6.56
N PRO A 139 -1.67 16.60 5.26
CA PRO A 139 -0.39 16.47 4.61
C PRO A 139 0.38 17.79 4.62
N GLN A 140 1.64 17.74 5.01
CA GLN A 140 2.55 18.88 5.01
C GLN A 140 3.61 18.72 3.92
N LYS A 141 3.96 19.80 3.26
CA LYS A 141 5.07 19.81 2.28
C LYS A 141 6.40 19.62 3.00
N THR A 142 7.32 18.91 2.37
CA THR A 142 8.71 18.82 2.80
C THR A 142 9.60 19.66 1.87
N ARG A 143 10.91 19.70 2.14
CA ARG A 143 11.87 20.31 1.20
C ARG A 143 11.94 19.58 -0.15
N TYR A 144 11.47 18.36 -0.21
CA TYR A 144 11.39 17.56 -1.45
C TYR A 144 9.97 17.59 -2.00
N LYS A 145 9.81 18.11 -3.22
CA LYS A 145 8.47 18.32 -3.85
C LYS A 145 7.62 17.04 -3.93
N LYS A 146 8.26 15.87 -4.09
CA LYS A 146 7.58 14.56 -4.22
C LYS A 146 7.39 13.83 -2.89
N ILE A 147 7.74 14.44 -1.76
CA ILE A 147 7.58 13.84 -0.45
C ILE A 147 6.70 14.75 0.41
N LEU A 148 5.54 14.27 0.75
CA LEU A 148 4.69 14.86 1.77
C LEU A 148 4.91 14.12 3.09
N ARG A 149 4.62 14.76 4.21
CA ARG A 149 4.63 14.11 5.51
C ARG A 149 3.30 14.28 6.21
N VAL A 150 2.91 13.28 6.98
CA VAL A 150 1.88 13.37 8.00
C VAL A 150 2.45 12.92 9.33
N ASN A 151 1.92 13.41 10.43
CA ASN A 151 2.32 12.93 11.74
C ASN A 151 1.72 11.54 11.96
N GLY A 152 2.48 10.64 12.57
CA GLY A 152 1.95 9.41 13.10
C GLY A 152 0.90 9.69 14.17
N SER A 153 0.12 8.70 14.51
CA SER A 153 -0.89 8.79 15.57
C SER A 153 -0.76 7.62 16.53
N SER A 154 -0.99 7.91 17.80
CA SER A 154 -1.17 6.91 18.85
C SER A 154 -2.64 6.55 18.99
N ILE A 155 -2.90 5.43 19.64
CA ILE A 155 -4.23 5.02 20.10
C ILE A 155 -4.20 4.73 21.59
N GLU A 156 -5.33 4.93 22.25
CA GLU A 156 -5.46 4.56 23.66
C GLU A 156 -5.24 3.05 23.87
N ASN A 157 -4.61 2.72 24.97
CA ASN A 157 -4.34 1.33 25.37
C ASN A 157 -3.58 0.49 24.32
N PHE A 158 -2.73 1.15 23.50
CA PHE A 158 -1.98 0.47 22.43
C PHE A 158 -1.23 -0.77 22.90
N ALA A 159 -0.53 -0.70 24.04
CA ALA A 159 0.26 -1.82 24.57
C ALA A 159 -0.64 -3.03 24.91
N GLU A 160 -1.77 -2.79 25.59
CA GLU A 160 -2.72 -3.84 25.93
C GLU A 160 -3.35 -4.47 24.67
N MET A 161 -3.72 -3.65 23.69
CA MET A 161 -4.27 -4.15 22.43
C MET A 161 -3.24 -4.96 21.64
N LEU A 162 -1.97 -4.55 21.67
CA LEU A 162 -0.89 -5.29 21.03
C LEU A 162 -0.67 -6.66 21.71
N ASP A 163 -0.66 -6.72 23.05
CA ASP A 163 -0.52 -7.98 23.78
C ASP A 163 -1.68 -8.94 23.47
N LYS A 164 -2.91 -8.43 23.42
CA LYS A 164 -4.09 -9.21 23.00
C LYS A 164 -3.97 -9.70 21.54
N LEU A 165 -3.44 -8.86 20.65
CA LEU A 165 -3.20 -9.24 19.25
C LEU A 165 -2.20 -10.41 19.15
N TYR A 166 -1.10 -10.36 19.92
CA TYR A 166 -0.13 -11.46 19.98
C TYR A 166 -0.78 -12.74 20.55
N GLU A 167 -1.53 -12.64 21.63
CA GLU A 167 -2.22 -13.79 22.22
C GLU A 167 -3.15 -14.49 21.21
N LYS A 168 -3.97 -13.71 20.49
CA LYS A 168 -4.87 -14.23 19.46
C LYS A 168 -4.10 -14.85 18.29
N ALA A 169 -3.02 -14.22 17.84
CA ALA A 169 -2.17 -14.74 16.78
C ALA A 169 -1.51 -16.07 17.16
N TYR A 170 -0.96 -16.19 18.37
CA TYR A 170 -0.38 -17.45 18.86
C TYR A 170 -1.40 -18.60 18.97
N LYS A 171 -2.66 -18.27 19.24
CA LYS A 171 -3.76 -19.25 19.28
C LYS A 171 -4.35 -19.57 17.91
N ASN A 172 -3.81 -19.00 16.82
CA ASN A 172 -4.36 -19.07 15.45
C ASN A 172 -5.84 -18.63 15.37
N ASP A 173 -6.28 -17.72 16.25
CA ASP A 173 -7.61 -17.13 16.26
C ASP A 173 -7.70 -16.01 15.24
N SER A 174 -7.97 -16.37 13.97
CA SER A 174 -8.04 -15.45 12.84
C SER A 174 -9.10 -14.36 13.02
N ASP A 175 -10.25 -14.70 13.60
CA ASP A 175 -11.35 -13.75 13.81
C ASP A 175 -11.00 -12.76 14.91
N GLY A 176 -10.43 -13.22 16.02
CA GLY A 176 -9.93 -12.38 17.08
C GLY A 176 -8.80 -11.43 16.64
N VAL A 177 -7.87 -11.91 15.80
CA VAL A 177 -6.84 -11.07 15.18
C VAL A 177 -7.48 -9.99 14.31
N HIS A 178 -8.45 -10.36 13.48
CA HIS A 178 -9.15 -9.40 12.62
C HIS A 178 -9.87 -8.33 13.45
N GLU A 179 -10.62 -8.75 14.48
CA GLU A 179 -11.36 -7.83 15.37
C GLU A 179 -10.42 -6.81 16.03
N ILE A 180 -9.30 -7.27 16.59
CA ILE A 180 -8.35 -6.37 17.28
C ILE A 180 -7.71 -5.40 16.28
N ILE A 181 -7.27 -5.86 15.10
CA ILE A 181 -6.72 -4.98 14.07
C ILE A 181 -7.74 -3.90 13.67
N MET A 182 -9.01 -4.27 13.48
CA MET A 182 -10.04 -3.29 13.12
C MET A 182 -10.29 -2.29 14.25
N LYS A 183 -10.29 -2.71 15.52
CA LYS A 183 -10.37 -1.79 16.67
C LYS A 183 -9.20 -0.82 16.71
N MET A 184 -7.96 -1.30 16.51
CA MET A 184 -6.75 -0.47 16.51
C MET A 184 -6.72 0.56 15.36
N THR A 185 -7.42 0.31 14.27
CA THR A 185 -7.32 1.16 13.06
C THR A 185 -8.53 2.06 12.82
N ASN A 186 -9.63 1.84 13.53
CA ASN A 186 -10.85 2.66 13.48
C ASN A 186 -10.97 3.64 14.68
N SER A 187 -9.95 3.67 15.54
CA SER A 187 -9.87 4.52 16.73
C SER A 187 -9.35 5.90 16.37
#